data_1c574c2f5acb498fbea31ad8e0332509
#
_entry.id   1c574c2f5acb498fbea31ad8e0332509
#
_cell.length_a   1.000
_cell.length_b   1.000
_cell.length_c   1.000
_cell.angle_alpha   90.00
_cell.angle_beta   90.00
_cell.angle_gamma   90.00
#
_symmetry.space_group_name_H-M   'P 1'
#
loop_
_entity.id
_entity.type
_entity.pdbx_description
1 polymer ?
#
loop_
_entity_poly.entity_id
_entity_poly.type
_entity_poly.pdbx_seq_one_letter_code
_entity_poly.pdbx_strand_id
1 'polypeptide(L)'
;SKALRRSRRAYKKGKYYTRKKVKSFKSKVSPHVVKAKKMYKINKISASKNLARKTKCKVKGLRKIVKKGQGAYYSSGSRPNQTGHSWGRARLASSITGGKASAVDFKILLENCSKKSKALRLAKRARTKYNKGRRRVKQVKIGGRKTKKRRTKMKETIVEFKRGPFPKKYTAVVRNKKTKKTRIIHFGDRRYQQFKDRTKVGLYSHKNHGTRRRMRNYFNRHSGTPHRGKAIKKEIRHSKGYYTPKILSHIYLW
;
A
#
# COMPACT_ATOMS: atom_id res chain seq x y z
N SER A 1 7.39 -6.12 23.21
CA SER A 1 8.54 -5.90 24.10
C SER A 1 8.08 -5.57 25.53
N LYS A 2 8.90 -5.89 26.55
CA LYS A 2 8.65 -5.59 27.97
C LYS A 2 8.39 -4.09 28.21
N ALA A 3 9.16 -3.22 27.55
CA ALA A 3 9.02 -1.76 27.66
C ALA A 3 7.65 -1.23 27.18
N LEU A 4 7.08 -1.79 26.12
CA LEU A 4 5.73 -1.45 25.63
C LEU A 4 4.66 -1.84 26.66
N ARG A 5 4.75 -3.04 27.22
CA ARG A 5 3.81 -3.50 28.26
C ARG A 5 3.88 -2.63 29.51
N ARG A 6 5.09 -2.28 29.96
CA ARG A 6 5.31 -1.33 31.08
C ARG A 6 4.71 0.04 30.81
N SER A 7 4.94 0.63 29.61
CA SER A 7 4.38 1.92 29.21
C SER A 7 2.84 1.89 29.23
N ARG A 8 2.21 0.85 28.71
CA ARG A 8 0.75 0.68 28.70
C ARG A 8 0.15 0.52 30.10
N ARG A 9 0.80 -0.30 30.96
CA ARG A 9 0.36 -0.46 32.36
C ARG A 9 0.45 0.85 33.14
N ALA A 10 1.56 1.59 32.99
CA ALA A 10 1.75 2.88 33.63
C ALA A 10 0.65 3.88 33.19
N TYR A 11 0.37 3.96 31.88
CA TYR A 11 -0.64 4.84 31.33
C TYR A 11 -2.05 4.54 31.83
N LYS A 12 -2.42 3.25 32.00
CA LYS A 12 -3.69 2.85 32.63
C LYS A 12 -3.84 3.34 34.07
N LYS A 13 -2.72 3.51 34.77
CA LYS A 13 -2.65 4.05 36.15
C LYS A 13 -2.42 5.57 36.18
N GLY A 14 -2.63 6.28 35.08
CA GLY A 14 -2.43 7.74 34.98
C GLY A 14 -0.95 8.18 34.97
N LYS A 15 0.01 7.24 34.95
CA LYS A 15 1.44 7.54 34.95
C LYS A 15 2.04 7.48 33.54
N TYR A 16 2.97 8.40 33.24
CA TYR A 16 3.62 8.48 31.91
C TYR A 16 5.01 7.86 31.98
N TYR A 17 5.23 6.78 31.23
CA TYR A 17 6.51 6.10 31.15
C TYR A 17 7.14 6.29 29.79
N THR A 18 8.22 7.06 29.69
CA THR A 18 9.00 7.22 28.45
C THR A 18 9.97 6.05 28.32
N ARG A 19 9.89 5.36 27.19
CA ARG A 19 10.72 4.17 26.90
C ARG A 19 12.17 4.57 26.63
N LYS A 20 13.12 3.77 27.10
CA LYS A 20 14.55 3.92 26.79
C LYS A 20 14.79 3.83 25.27
N LYS A 21 15.78 4.58 24.80
CA LYS A 21 16.19 4.55 23.39
C LYS A 21 16.83 3.20 23.05
N VAL A 22 16.60 2.74 21.82
CA VAL A 22 17.21 1.53 21.24
C VAL A 22 18.33 1.99 20.33
N LYS A 23 19.57 1.65 20.63
CA LYS A 23 20.78 2.12 19.92
C LYS A 23 20.77 1.70 18.43
N SER A 24 20.38 0.48 18.14
CA SER A 24 20.31 -0.07 16.77
C SER A 24 19.22 0.55 15.88
N PHE A 25 18.34 1.42 16.42
CA PHE A 25 17.24 1.98 15.66
C PHE A 25 17.41 3.48 15.39
N LYS A 26 17.60 3.86 14.13
CA LYS A 26 17.60 5.26 13.69
C LYS A 26 16.17 5.77 13.52
N SER A 27 15.74 6.74 14.30
CA SER A 27 14.41 7.35 14.16
C SER A 27 14.38 8.33 12.99
N LYS A 28 13.27 8.30 12.22
CA LYS A 28 13.04 9.22 11.10
C LYS A 28 11.98 10.25 11.47
N VAL A 29 12.15 11.47 10.99
CA VAL A 29 11.13 12.53 11.13
C VAL A 29 9.87 12.08 10.40
N SER A 30 8.70 12.35 11.00
CA SER A 30 7.43 12.01 10.37
C SER A 30 7.25 12.78 9.06
N PRO A 31 6.93 12.10 7.95
CA PRO A 31 6.70 12.76 6.66
C PRO A 31 5.51 13.74 6.71
N HIS A 32 4.56 13.53 7.63
CA HIS A 32 3.49 14.50 7.85
C HIS A 32 4.03 15.82 8.41
N VAL A 33 5.06 15.77 9.27
CA VAL A 33 5.71 16.97 9.81
C VAL A 33 6.41 17.73 8.69
N VAL A 34 7.15 17.04 7.82
CA VAL A 34 7.80 17.65 6.65
C VAL A 34 6.77 18.30 5.73
N LYS A 35 5.70 17.57 5.41
CA LYS A 35 4.60 18.09 4.59
C LYS A 35 3.93 19.32 5.21
N ALA A 36 3.69 19.32 6.52
CA ALA A 36 3.05 20.43 7.21
C ALA A 36 3.95 21.67 7.23
N LYS A 37 5.25 21.51 7.51
CA LYS A 37 6.23 22.61 7.44
C LYS A 37 6.19 23.28 6.05
N LYS A 38 6.27 22.49 4.97
CA LYS A 38 6.21 23.01 3.59
C LYS A 38 4.87 23.69 3.29
N MET A 39 3.73 23.07 3.69
CA MET A 39 2.39 23.56 3.37
C MET A 39 2.04 24.89 4.04
N TYR A 40 2.46 25.08 5.30
CA TYR A 40 2.15 26.26 6.11
C TYR A 40 3.33 27.23 6.23
N LYS A 41 4.45 26.95 5.57
CA LYS A 41 5.68 27.77 5.60
C LYS A 41 6.10 28.10 7.04
N ILE A 42 6.35 27.04 7.84
CA ILE A 42 6.75 27.15 9.26
C ILE A 42 7.87 26.17 9.59
N ASN A 43 8.78 26.59 10.48
CA ASN A 43 9.94 25.77 10.84
C ASN A 43 9.63 24.72 11.92
N LYS A 44 8.66 24.99 12.80
CA LYS A 44 8.31 24.12 13.92
C LYS A 44 6.81 23.82 13.97
N ILE A 45 6.43 22.55 13.99
CA ILE A 45 5.03 22.14 14.19
C ILE A 45 4.76 22.02 15.68
N SER A 46 4.02 22.97 16.20
CA SER A 46 3.55 23.02 17.60
C SER A 46 2.19 23.70 17.66
N ALA A 47 1.45 23.52 18.74
CA ALA A 47 0.16 24.21 18.96
C ALA A 47 0.40 25.68 19.43
N SER A 48 1.05 26.47 18.58
CA SER A 48 1.44 27.87 18.80
C SER A 48 0.45 28.85 18.16
N LYS A 49 0.49 30.13 18.57
CA LYS A 49 -0.26 31.22 17.93
C LYS A 49 0.06 31.34 16.43
N ASN A 50 1.33 31.15 16.04
CA ASN A 50 1.77 31.21 14.65
C ASN A 50 1.09 30.10 13.80
N LEU A 51 1.12 28.83 14.23
CA LEU A 51 0.44 27.75 13.51
C LEU A 51 -1.07 27.96 13.49
N ALA A 52 -1.67 28.46 14.57
CA ALA A 52 -3.10 28.77 14.66
C ALA A 52 -3.51 29.78 13.59
N ARG A 53 -2.75 30.89 13.44
CA ARG A 53 -2.96 31.91 12.41
C ARG A 53 -2.84 31.32 11.00
N LYS A 54 -1.77 30.56 10.71
CA LYS A 54 -1.54 29.94 9.38
C LYS A 54 -2.59 28.90 9.00
N THR A 55 -3.10 28.15 9.97
CA THR A 55 -4.15 27.14 9.74
C THR A 55 -5.57 27.70 9.85
N LYS A 56 -5.74 28.94 10.34
CA LYS A 56 -7.03 29.54 10.70
C LYS A 56 -7.82 28.68 11.68
N CYS A 57 -7.10 28.14 12.70
CA CYS A 57 -7.66 27.30 13.77
C CYS A 57 -7.29 27.85 15.15
N LYS A 58 -8.18 27.69 16.14
CA LYS A 58 -7.91 28.08 17.52
C LYS A 58 -6.81 27.22 18.13
N VAL A 59 -5.89 27.81 18.90
CA VAL A 59 -4.79 27.11 19.61
C VAL A 59 -5.33 25.98 20.49
N LYS A 60 -6.48 26.18 21.15
CA LYS A 60 -7.17 25.19 21.99
C LYS A 60 -7.43 23.88 21.21
N GLY A 61 -7.92 23.99 19.95
CA GLY A 61 -8.15 22.83 19.09
C GLY A 61 -6.85 22.09 18.72
N LEU A 62 -5.80 22.84 18.36
CA LEU A 62 -4.49 22.25 18.04
C LEU A 62 -3.89 21.54 19.26
N ARG A 63 -4.02 22.12 20.48
CA ARG A 63 -3.59 21.47 21.73
C ARG A 63 -4.35 20.19 22.02
N LYS A 64 -5.68 20.13 21.78
CA LYS A 64 -6.48 18.89 21.91
C LYS A 64 -5.94 17.77 21.01
N ILE A 65 -5.59 18.09 19.78
CA ILE A 65 -5.02 17.10 18.83
C ILE A 65 -3.66 16.59 19.30
N VAL A 66 -2.78 17.48 19.79
CA VAL A 66 -1.47 17.10 20.35
C VAL A 66 -1.64 16.16 21.55
N LYS A 67 -2.51 16.52 22.54
CA LYS A 67 -2.81 15.67 23.70
C LYS A 67 -3.32 14.28 23.28
N LYS A 68 -4.21 14.21 22.30
CA LYS A 68 -4.68 12.94 21.73
C LYS A 68 -3.54 12.11 21.12
N GLY A 69 -2.57 12.76 20.47
CA GLY A 69 -1.38 12.10 19.93
C GLY A 69 -0.46 11.58 21.03
N GLN A 70 -0.24 12.35 22.08
CA GLN A 70 0.54 11.93 23.25
C GLN A 70 -0.10 10.73 23.94
N GLY A 71 -1.41 10.76 24.20
CA GLY A 71 -2.14 9.61 24.74
C GLY A 71 -2.01 8.36 23.88
N ALA A 72 -2.09 8.49 22.55
CA ALA A 72 -1.90 7.37 21.64
C ALA A 72 -0.48 6.77 21.70
N TYR A 73 0.55 7.57 21.97
CA TYR A 73 1.91 7.04 22.19
C TYR A 73 1.96 6.13 23.40
N TYR A 74 1.42 6.54 24.52
CA TYR A 74 1.47 5.77 25.78
C TYR A 74 0.57 4.53 25.74
N SER A 75 -0.61 4.63 25.14
CA SER A 75 -1.58 3.52 25.09
C SER A 75 -1.23 2.47 24.05
N SER A 76 -0.75 2.85 22.86
CA SER A 76 -0.60 1.92 21.73
C SER A 76 0.63 2.15 20.86
N GLY A 77 1.37 3.24 21.06
CA GLY A 77 2.55 3.54 20.26
C GLY A 77 3.61 2.46 20.35
N SER A 78 4.06 1.94 19.21
CA SER A 78 5.01 0.81 19.13
C SER A 78 6.38 1.19 18.57
N ARG A 79 6.51 2.35 17.91
CA ARG A 79 7.77 2.75 17.28
C ARG A 79 8.86 3.05 18.31
N PRO A 80 10.07 2.46 18.17
CA PRO A 80 11.23 2.79 18.99
C PRO A 80 11.63 4.26 18.83
N ASN A 81 12.37 4.77 19.81
CA ASN A 81 13.00 6.09 19.78
C ASN A 81 12.04 7.26 19.48
N GLN A 82 10.75 7.10 19.80
CA GLN A 82 9.75 8.16 19.74
C GLN A 82 9.34 8.56 21.17
N THR A 83 8.81 9.77 21.30
CA THR A 83 8.29 10.32 22.56
C THR A 83 6.81 10.69 22.41
N GLY A 84 6.11 10.91 23.52
CA GLY A 84 4.75 11.44 23.47
C GLY A 84 4.69 12.77 22.70
N HIS A 85 5.70 13.64 22.88
CA HIS A 85 5.79 14.91 22.15
C HIS A 85 5.98 14.75 20.64
N SER A 86 6.88 13.87 20.22
CA SER A 86 7.10 13.62 18.78
C SER A 86 5.85 13.02 18.13
N TRP A 87 5.15 12.14 18.86
CA TRP A 87 3.91 11.52 18.40
C TRP A 87 2.77 12.53 18.31
N GLY A 88 2.62 13.40 19.32
CA GLY A 88 1.67 14.50 19.32
C GLY A 88 1.86 15.46 18.16
N ARG A 89 3.12 15.85 17.88
CA ARG A 89 3.48 16.68 16.71
C ARG A 89 3.16 16.00 15.39
N ALA A 90 3.47 14.71 15.24
CA ALA A 90 3.18 13.95 14.04
C ALA A 90 1.67 13.81 13.81
N ARG A 91 0.88 13.60 14.88
CA ARG A 91 -0.58 13.59 14.79
C ARG A 91 -1.13 14.94 14.38
N LEU A 92 -0.68 16.04 15.01
CA LEU A 92 -1.08 17.39 14.63
C LEU A 92 -0.78 17.68 13.16
N ALA A 93 0.45 17.39 12.72
CA ALA A 93 0.83 17.53 11.31
C ALA A 93 -0.06 16.73 10.37
N SER A 94 -0.35 15.47 10.70
CA SER A 94 -1.26 14.62 9.92
C SER A 94 -2.68 15.18 9.88
N SER A 95 -3.17 15.74 11.00
CA SER A 95 -4.52 16.30 11.09
C SER A 95 -4.70 17.55 10.22
N ILE A 96 -3.71 18.43 10.17
CA ILE A 96 -3.82 19.69 9.39
C ILE A 96 -3.44 19.53 7.90
N THR A 97 -2.87 18.40 7.50
CA THR A 97 -2.43 18.14 6.10
C THR A 97 -3.26 17.12 5.34
N GLY A 98 -4.44 16.75 5.84
CA GLY A 98 -5.31 15.78 5.18
C GLY A 98 -4.85 14.32 5.27
N GLY A 99 -4.06 13.98 6.30
CA GLY A 99 -3.71 12.60 6.61
C GLY A 99 -4.86 11.85 7.32
N LYS A 100 -4.63 10.58 7.69
CA LYS A 100 -5.65 9.79 8.40
C LYS A 100 -6.11 10.46 9.70
N ALA A 101 -5.20 11.13 10.43
CA ALA A 101 -5.57 11.84 11.65
C ALA A 101 -6.58 12.98 11.40
N SER A 102 -6.60 13.59 10.21
CA SER A 102 -7.63 14.58 9.83
C SER A 102 -9.04 14.01 9.89
N ALA A 103 -9.22 12.75 9.46
CA ALA A 103 -10.52 12.09 9.50
C ALA A 103 -10.93 11.71 10.93
N VAL A 104 -9.96 11.25 11.73
CA VAL A 104 -10.18 10.86 13.14
C VAL A 104 -10.44 12.08 14.03
N ASP A 105 -9.73 13.18 13.78
CA ASP A 105 -9.81 14.42 14.57
C ASP A 105 -10.75 15.47 13.93
N PHE A 106 -11.56 15.02 12.96
CA PHE A 106 -12.45 15.91 12.20
C PHE A 106 -13.35 16.78 13.07
N LYS A 107 -13.96 16.22 14.12
CA LYS A 107 -14.81 16.96 15.04
C LYS A 107 -14.05 18.11 15.73
N ILE A 108 -12.81 17.86 16.15
CA ILE A 108 -11.97 18.90 16.76
C ILE A 108 -11.65 20.02 15.76
N LEU A 109 -11.34 19.67 14.51
CA LEU A 109 -11.08 20.65 13.46
C LEU A 109 -12.33 21.44 13.06
N LEU A 110 -13.49 20.79 13.03
CA LEU A 110 -14.77 21.43 12.71
C LEU A 110 -15.14 22.49 13.77
N GLU A 111 -14.98 22.16 15.07
CA GLU A 111 -15.31 23.05 16.18
C GLU A 111 -14.32 24.21 16.36
N ASN A 112 -13.07 24.03 15.96
CA ASN A 112 -11.99 24.94 16.30
C ASN A 112 -11.31 25.61 15.10
N CYS A 113 -11.74 25.35 13.87
CA CYS A 113 -11.18 25.99 12.68
C CYS A 113 -12.25 26.80 11.92
N SER A 114 -11.86 27.92 11.35
CA SER A 114 -12.71 28.72 10.47
C SER A 114 -13.19 27.92 9.25
N LYS A 115 -14.37 28.23 8.72
CA LYS A 115 -14.89 27.67 7.46
C LYS A 115 -13.91 27.84 6.28
N LYS A 116 -13.14 28.94 6.27
CA LYS A 116 -12.10 29.25 5.28
C LYS A 116 -10.75 28.52 5.55
N SER A 117 -10.67 27.67 6.57
CA SER A 117 -9.44 26.93 6.93
C SER A 117 -9.08 25.87 5.90
N LYS A 118 -7.84 25.91 5.38
CA LYS A 118 -7.28 24.87 4.53
C LYS A 118 -7.23 23.51 5.25
N ALA A 119 -6.93 23.51 6.57
CA ALA A 119 -6.91 22.31 7.39
C ALA A 119 -8.30 21.64 7.45
N LEU A 120 -9.37 22.43 7.68
CA LEU A 120 -10.75 21.92 7.72
C LEU A 120 -11.19 21.37 6.36
N ARG A 121 -10.87 22.08 5.27
CA ARG A 121 -11.18 21.61 3.89
C ARG A 121 -10.51 20.27 3.57
N LEU A 122 -9.23 20.12 3.95
CA LEU A 122 -8.50 18.86 3.80
C LEU A 122 -9.07 17.76 4.70
N ALA A 123 -9.54 18.10 5.90
CA ALA A 123 -10.15 17.15 6.81
C ALA A 123 -11.51 16.61 6.28
N LYS A 124 -12.32 17.46 5.65
CA LYS A 124 -13.56 17.03 4.95
C LYS A 124 -13.24 15.97 3.91
N ARG A 125 -12.27 16.22 3.01
CA ARG A 125 -11.80 15.25 2.00
C ARG A 125 -11.23 13.97 2.63
N ALA A 126 -10.44 14.10 3.70
CA ALA A 126 -9.86 12.97 4.40
C ALA A 126 -10.93 12.10 5.07
N ARG A 127 -12.02 12.68 5.56
CA ARG A 127 -13.14 11.95 6.17
C ARG A 127 -13.78 10.95 5.21
N THR A 128 -14.02 11.36 3.97
CA THR A 128 -14.53 10.47 2.90
C THR A 128 -13.47 9.45 2.50
N LYS A 129 -12.25 9.89 2.22
CA LYS A 129 -11.15 9.02 1.79
C LYS A 129 -10.82 7.92 2.77
N TYR A 130 -10.93 8.16 4.06
CA TYR A 130 -10.57 7.23 5.13
C TYR A 130 -11.77 6.67 5.89
N ASN A 131 -12.94 6.70 5.29
CA ASN A 131 -14.18 6.20 5.89
C ASN A 131 -14.33 6.63 7.36
N LYS A 132 -14.45 7.92 7.60
CA LYS A 132 -14.57 8.53 8.95
C LYS A 132 -13.45 8.09 9.93
N GLY A 133 -12.26 7.79 9.41
CA GLY A 133 -11.10 7.35 10.21
C GLY A 133 -11.02 5.84 10.46
N ARG A 134 -12.03 5.05 10.07
CA ARG A 134 -12.06 3.59 10.27
C ARG A 134 -11.14 2.84 9.30
N ARG A 135 -10.89 3.38 8.11
CA ARG A 135 -10.07 2.73 7.09
C ARG A 135 -8.60 2.64 7.51
N ARG A 136 -8.05 1.43 7.57
CA ARG A 136 -6.60 1.25 7.71
C ARG A 136 -5.90 1.81 6.48
N VAL A 137 -5.06 2.83 6.68
CA VAL A 137 -4.18 3.33 5.63
C VAL A 137 -2.96 2.44 5.59
N LYS A 138 -2.71 1.76 4.48
CA LYS A 138 -1.37 1.24 4.19
C LYS A 138 -0.41 2.42 4.25
N GLN A 139 0.72 2.27 4.96
CA GLN A 139 1.72 3.33 5.04
C GLN A 139 2.10 3.75 3.61
N VAL A 140 1.73 4.97 3.26
CA VAL A 140 2.23 5.56 2.02
C VAL A 140 3.69 5.85 2.27
N LYS A 141 4.60 5.14 1.62
CA LYS A 141 6.00 5.52 1.55
C LYS A 141 6.04 6.92 0.92
N ILE A 142 6.22 7.95 1.76
CA ILE A 142 6.37 9.32 1.30
C ILE A 142 7.86 9.51 1.05
N GLY A 143 8.21 9.56 -0.17
CA GLY A 143 9.58 9.70 -0.64
C GLY A 143 9.74 8.94 -1.95
N GLY A 144 9.28 9.54 -2.97
CA GLY A 144 9.36 9.10 -4.34
C GLY A 144 8.15 9.67 -5.07
N ARG A 145 8.38 10.52 -6.07
CA ARG A 145 7.42 10.70 -7.15
C ARG A 145 6.73 9.35 -7.32
N LYS A 146 5.40 9.28 -7.25
CA LYS A 146 4.68 8.18 -7.88
C LYS A 146 5.03 8.28 -9.36
N THR A 147 6.14 7.72 -9.75
CA THR A 147 6.29 7.28 -11.12
C THR A 147 5.10 6.36 -11.29
N LYS A 148 4.12 6.76 -12.12
CA LYS A 148 3.12 5.83 -12.63
C LYS A 148 3.95 4.62 -13.01
N LYS A 149 3.88 3.50 -12.24
CA LYS A 149 4.64 2.30 -12.57
C LYS A 149 4.26 1.97 -13.99
N ARG A 150 5.14 2.30 -14.89
CA ARG A 150 4.94 2.15 -16.34
C ARG A 150 4.56 0.70 -16.52
N ARG A 151 3.31 0.43 -16.95
CA ARG A 151 2.84 -0.94 -17.16
C ARG A 151 3.83 -1.57 -18.11
N THR A 152 4.54 -2.60 -17.65
CA THR A 152 5.45 -3.34 -18.54
C THR A 152 4.60 -3.89 -19.66
N LYS A 153 4.76 -3.35 -20.85
CA LYS A 153 4.06 -3.81 -22.06
C LYS A 153 4.73 -5.10 -22.54
N MET A 154 3.94 -6.03 -23.11
CA MET A 154 4.48 -7.20 -23.75
C MET A 154 5.27 -6.78 -24.99
N LYS A 155 6.50 -7.27 -25.08
CA LYS A 155 7.43 -7.03 -26.19
C LYS A 155 7.23 -8.02 -27.33
N GLU A 156 6.45 -9.07 -27.09
CA GLU A 156 6.15 -10.14 -28.02
C GLU A 156 4.65 -10.24 -28.28
N THR A 157 4.29 -10.81 -29.41
CA THR A 157 2.93 -11.25 -29.78
C THR A 157 2.94 -12.73 -30.02
N ILE A 158 1.85 -13.39 -29.67
CA ILE A 158 1.63 -14.81 -30.03
C ILE A 158 1.12 -14.82 -31.45
N VAL A 159 1.81 -15.60 -32.29
CA VAL A 159 1.44 -15.83 -33.71
C VAL A 159 0.42 -16.95 -33.76
N GLU A 160 0.77 -18.11 -33.18
CA GLU A 160 -0.08 -19.32 -33.21
C GLU A 160 0.17 -20.19 -31.97
N PHE A 161 -0.77 -21.12 -31.75
CA PHE A 161 -0.63 -22.22 -30.80
C PHE A 161 -0.68 -23.55 -31.57
N LYS A 162 0.24 -24.47 -31.24
CA LYS A 162 0.28 -25.84 -31.76
C LYS A 162 0.26 -26.85 -30.61
N ARG A 163 0.03 -28.12 -30.92
CA ARG A 163 0.23 -29.21 -29.96
C ARG A 163 1.70 -29.21 -29.51
N GLY A 164 1.94 -29.30 -28.20
CA GLY A 164 3.29 -29.39 -27.67
C GLY A 164 3.89 -30.79 -27.76
N PRO A 165 5.22 -30.96 -27.71
CA PRO A 165 5.85 -32.27 -27.54
C PRO A 165 5.50 -32.84 -26.15
N PHE A 166 5.49 -34.15 -26.01
CA PHE A 166 5.28 -34.75 -24.67
C PHE A 166 6.39 -34.35 -23.71
N PRO A 167 6.09 -34.00 -22.44
CA PRO A 167 4.78 -33.99 -21.77
C PRO A 167 4.02 -32.65 -21.85
N LYS A 168 4.44 -31.72 -22.70
CA LYS A 168 3.82 -30.36 -22.78
C LYS A 168 2.51 -30.40 -23.56
N LYS A 169 1.55 -29.58 -23.12
CA LYS A 169 0.25 -29.41 -23.78
C LYS A 169 0.38 -28.65 -25.08
N TYR A 170 0.99 -27.47 -25.00
CA TYR A 170 1.02 -26.52 -26.10
C TYR A 170 2.42 -26.02 -26.40
N THR A 171 2.60 -25.67 -27.65
CA THR A 171 3.68 -24.86 -28.20
C THR A 171 3.09 -23.53 -28.62
N ALA A 172 3.64 -22.44 -28.12
CA ALA A 172 3.35 -21.09 -28.58
C ALA A 172 4.48 -20.59 -29.48
N VAL A 173 4.16 -20.15 -30.67
CA VAL A 173 5.07 -19.41 -31.56
C VAL A 173 4.89 -17.92 -31.22
N VAL A 174 5.95 -17.29 -30.72
CA VAL A 174 5.90 -15.88 -30.33
C VAL A 174 6.85 -15.06 -31.21
N ARG A 175 6.41 -13.87 -31.60
CA ARG A 175 7.18 -12.93 -32.42
C ARG A 175 7.52 -11.68 -31.60
N ASN A 176 8.78 -11.28 -31.61
CA ASN A 176 9.23 -10.04 -31.02
C ASN A 176 8.72 -8.86 -31.86
N LYS A 177 8.08 -7.89 -31.18
CA LYS A 177 7.47 -6.72 -31.86
C LYS A 177 8.50 -5.80 -32.52
N LYS A 178 9.70 -5.70 -31.92
CA LYS A 178 10.76 -4.80 -32.42
C LYS A 178 11.62 -5.52 -33.50
N THR A 179 12.17 -6.69 -33.14
CA THR A 179 13.14 -7.39 -34.00
C THR A 179 12.49 -8.30 -35.04
N LYS A 180 11.16 -8.52 -34.94
CA LYS A 180 10.38 -9.44 -35.77
C LYS A 180 10.82 -10.94 -35.70
N LYS A 181 11.90 -11.24 -35.00
CA LYS A 181 12.35 -12.62 -34.78
C LYS A 181 11.29 -13.44 -34.04
N THR A 182 11.13 -14.69 -34.44
CA THR A 182 10.23 -15.68 -33.83
C THR A 182 11.00 -16.62 -32.92
N ARG A 183 10.33 -17.15 -31.90
CA ARG A 183 10.81 -18.21 -31.04
C ARG A 183 9.66 -19.08 -30.54
N ILE A 184 9.98 -20.26 -30.08
CA ILE A 184 9.02 -21.29 -29.66
C ILE A 184 9.07 -21.40 -28.12
N ILE A 185 7.90 -21.56 -27.49
CA ILE A 185 7.77 -21.77 -26.04
C ILE A 185 6.78 -22.91 -25.79
N HIS A 186 7.24 -23.97 -25.16
CA HIS A 186 6.39 -25.08 -24.73
C HIS A 186 5.82 -24.77 -23.31
N PHE A 187 4.51 -25.06 -23.10
CA PHE A 187 3.87 -24.80 -21.82
C PHE A 187 2.70 -25.73 -21.49
N GLY A 188 2.31 -25.73 -20.23
CA GLY A 188 1.33 -26.71 -19.72
C GLY A 188 1.88 -28.12 -19.63
N ASP A 189 1.28 -28.94 -18.79
CA ASP A 189 1.64 -30.37 -18.67
C ASP A 189 0.39 -31.22 -18.90
N ARG A 190 0.46 -32.21 -19.80
CA ARG A 190 -0.67 -33.08 -20.20
C ARG A 190 -1.20 -33.92 -19.05
N ARG A 191 -0.39 -34.24 -18.07
CA ARG A 191 -0.78 -35.04 -16.90
C ARG A 191 -1.76 -34.34 -15.98
N TYR A 192 -1.75 -33.01 -15.95
CA TYR A 192 -2.54 -32.22 -14.99
C TYR A 192 -3.74 -31.53 -15.62
N GLN A 193 -4.80 -31.41 -14.85
CA GLN A 193 -5.95 -30.56 -15.18
C GLN A 193 -5.60 -29.08 -15.19
N GLN A 194 -6.47 -28.24 -15.71
CA GLN A 194 -6.34 -26.78 -15.75
C GLN A 194 -7.67 -26.12 -15.40
N PHE A 195 -7.63 -24.83 -15.09
CA PHE A 195 -8.87 -24.11 -14.78
C PHE A 195 -9.77 -24.00 -16.03
N LYS A 196 -9.23 -23.49 -17.13
CA LYS A 196 -9.93 -23.36 -18.43
C LYS A 196 -8.91 -23.17 -19.54
N ASP A 197 -9.05 -23.94 -20.60
CA ASP A 197 -8.30 -23.76 -21.84
C ASP A 197 -8.83 -22.52 -22.57
N ARG A 198 -7.98 -21.51 -22.75
CA ARG A 198 -8.26 -20.26 -23.47
C ARG A 198 -7.37 -20.12 -24.72
N THR A 199 -6.70 -21.18 -25.13
CA THR A 199 -6.03 -21.21 -26.41
C THR A 199 -7.07 -21.29 -27.52
N LYS A 200 -6.80 -20.66 -28.66
CA LYS A 200 -7.73 -20.73 -29.81
C LYS A 200 -7.91 -22.18 -30.33
N VAL A 201 -6.94 -23.05 -30.05
CA VAL A 201 -6.95 -24.45 -30.52
C VAL A 201 -7.78 -25.36 -29.64
N GLY A 202 -7.86 -25.11 -28.33
CA GLY A 202 -8.74 -25.83 -27.42
C GLY A 202 -8.48 -27.30 -27.20
N LEU A 203 -7.31 -27.87 -27.61
CA LEU A 203 -7.00 -29.29 -27.62
C LEU A 203 -7.16 -30.01 -26.29
N TYR A 204 -7.09 -29.30 -25.19
CA TYR A 204 -7.17 -29.86 -23.83
C TYR A 204 -8.36 -29.35 -23.04
N SER A 205 -9.41 -28.89 -23.72
CA SER A 205 -10.64 -28.38 -23.07
C SER A 205 -11.32 -29.44 -22.21
N HIS A 206 -11.23 -30.72 -22.56
CA HIS A 206 -11.70 -31.86 -21.76
C HIS A 206 -11.03 -31.99 -20.38
N LYS A 207 -9.88 -31.33 -20.17
CA LYS A 207 -9.16 -31.28 -18.88
C LYS A 207 -9.50 -30.04 -18.04
N ASN A 208 -10.50 -29.26 -18.42
CA ASN A 208 -10.93 -28.09 -17.67
C ASN A 208 -11.71 -28.50 -16.41
N HIS A 209 -11.28 -28.04 -15.26
CA HIS A 209 -12.02 -28.30 -14.00
C HIS A 209 -12.90 -27.11 -13.54
N GLY A 210 -12.72 -25.89 -14.03
CA GLY A 210 -13.54 -24.72 -13.73
C GLY A 210 -13.53 -24.23 -12.26
N THR A 211 -12.83 -24.92 -11.36
CA THR A 211 -12.91 -24.67 -9.91
C THR A 211 -12.11 -23.44 -9.49
N ARG A 212 -12.78 -22.36 -9.10
CA ARG A 212 -12.13 -21.11 -8.67
C ARG A 212 -11.21 -21.28 -7.48
N ARG A 213 -11.52 -22.17 -6.53
CA ARG A 213 -10.66 -22.46 -5.36
C ARG A 213 -9.32 -23.05 -5.81
N ARG A 214 -9.33 -24.06 -6.71
CA ARG A 214 -8.10 -24.66 -7.25
C ARG A 214 -7.27 -23.63 -8.03
N MET A 215 -7.92 -22.76 -8.83
CA MET A 215 -7.25 -21.67 -9.54
C MET A 215 -6.56 -20.69 -8.56
N ARG A 216 -7.22 -20.28 -7.47
CA ARG A 216 -6.61 -19.42 -6.44
C ARG A 216 -5.40 -20.08 -5.79
N ASN A 217 -5.48 -21.37 -5.47
CA ASN A 217 -4.38 -22.13 -4.87
C ASN A 217 -3.20 -22.23 -5.83
N TYR A 218 -3.46 -22.47 -7.13
CA TYR A 218 -2.43 -22.44 -8.17
C TYR A 218 -1.69 -21.10 -8.20
N PHE A 219 -2.39 -19.98 -8.28
CA PHE A 219 -1.76 -18.66 -8.32
C PHE A 219 -1.03 -18.31 -7.00
N ASN A 220 -1.55 -18.75 -5.87
CA ASN A 220 -0.88 -18.55 -4.59
C ASN A 220 0.46 -19.30 -4.54
N ARG A 221 0.47 -20.57 -4.95
CA ARG A 221 1.68 -21.43 -5.01
C ARG A 221 2.72 -20.87 -5.99
N HIS A 222 2.30 -20.52 -7.20
CA HIS A 222 3.23 -20.16 -8.27
C HIS A 222 3.62 -18.68 -8.30
N SER A 223 2.84 -17.79 -7.72
CA SER A 223 3.08 -16.33 -7.78
C SER A 223 2.92 -15.60 -6.46
N GLY A 224 2.63 -16.34 -5.36
CA GLY A 224 2.46 -15.77 -4.02
C GLY A 224 1.26 -14.81 -3.91
N THR A 225 0.23 -14.99 -4.75
CA THR A 225 -0.99 -14.19 -4.70
C THR A 225 -2.17 -14.96 -5.32
N PRO A 226 -3.33 -15.02 -4.65
CA PRO A 226 -4.49 -15.75 -5.17
C PRO A 226 -5.21 -15.04 -6.33
N HIS A 227 -4.77 -13.84 -6.69
CA HIS A 227 -5.42 -13.02 -7.70
C HIS A 227 -4.74 -13.17 -9.07
N ARG A 228 -5.42 -13.81 -10.03
CA ARG A 228 -4.96 -14.03 -11.40
C ARG A 228 -4.34 -12.78 -12.05
N GLY A 229 -5.05 -11.66 -12.05
CA GLY A 229 -4.57 -10.42 -12.69
C GLY A 229 -3.31 -9.84 -12.02
N LYS A 230 -3.15 -10.01 -10.70
CA LYS A 230 -1.93 -9.58 -9.98
C LYS A 230 -0.76 -10.53 -10.28
N ALA A 231 -1.02 -11.83 -10.33
CA ALA A 231 -0.04 -12.85 -10.68
C ALA A 231 0.53 -12.61 -12.07
N ILE A 232 -0.32 -12.50 -13.09
CA ILE A 232 0.09 -12.22 -14.48
C ILE A 232 0.93 -10.93 -14.56
N LYS A 233 0.47 -9.82 -13.96
CA LYS A 233 1.22 -8.56 -13.96
C LYS A 233 2.57 -8.66 -13.25
N LYS A 234 2.68 -9.48 -12.21
CA LYS A 234 3.93 -9.75 -11.51
C LYS A 234 4.92 -10.47 -12.42
N GLU A 235 4.49 -11.56 -13.06
CA GLU A 235 5.34 -12.36 -13.94
C GLU A 235 5.76 -11.58 -15.20
N ILE A 236 4.87 -10.82 -15.83
CA ILE A 236 5.21 -9.94 -16.98
C ILE A 236 6.29 -8.92 -16.59
N ARG A 237 6.29 -8.42 -15.35
CA ARG A 237 7.31 -7.50 -14.87
C ARG A 237 8.65 -8.19 -14.66
N HIS A 238 8.64 -9.39 -14.08
CA HIS A 238 9.86 -10.19 -13.87
C HIS A 238 10.50 -10.58 -15.20
N SER A 239 9.71 -10.94 -16.19
CA SER A 239 10.20 -11.28 -17.54
C SER A 239 10.53 -10.08 -18.42
N LYS A 240 10.45 -8.86 -17.89
CA LYS A 240 10.66 -7.61 -18.64
C LYS A 240 9.80 -7.48 -19.91
N GLY A 241 8.63 -8.16 -19.93
CA GLY A 241 7.67 -8.13 -21.03
C GLY A 241 7.85 -9.23 -22.09
N TYR A 242 8.68 -10.23 -21.83
CA TYR A 242 8.78 -11.42 -22.68
C TYR A 242 7.84 -12.54 -22.19
N TYR A 243 7.34 -13.36 -23.10
CA TYR A 243 6.59 -14.56 -22.72
C TYR A 243 7.51 -15.61 -22.08
N THR A 244 6.99 -16.28 -21.07
CA THR A 244 7.61 -17.45 -20.44
C THR A 244 6.57 -18.57 -20.36
N PRO A 245 6.95 -19.86 -20.21
CA PRO A 245 6.00 -20.95 -20.02
C PRO A 245 5.00 -20.67 -18.88
N LYS A 246 5.47 -20.01 -17.81
CA LYS A 246 4.66 -19.63 -16.67
C LYS A 246 3.62 -18.56 -17.02
N ILE A 247 4.00 -17.53 -17.75
CA ILE A 247 3.07 -16.47 -18.19
C ILE A 247 2.01 -17.05 -19.12
N LEU A 248 2.41 -17.92 -20.07
CA LEU A 248 1.49 -18.58 -20.98
C LEU A 248 0.50 -19.46 -20.21
N SER A 249 0.98 -20.27 -19.26
CA SER A 249 0.10 -21.07 -18.39
C SER A 249 -0.86 -20.21 -17.59
N HIS A 250 -0.40 -19.09 -17.03
CA HIS A 250 -1.23 -18.15 -16.24
C HIS A 250 -2.32 -17.48 -17.09
N ILE A 251 -2.04 -17.17 -18.34
CA ILE A 251 -2.98 -16.49 -19.24
C ILE A 251 -3.96 -17.46 -19.87
N TYR A 252 -3.47 -18.59 -20.33
CA TYR A 252 -4.24 -19.48 -21.21
C TYR A 252 -4.81 -20.71 -20.54
N LEU A 253 -4.23 -21.18 -19.43
CA LEU A 253 -4.70 -22.39 -18.74
C LEU A 253 -5.30 -22.11 -17.36
N TRP A 254 -4.91 -21.02 -16.72
CA TRP A 254 -5.31 -20.63 -15.35
C TRP A 254 -5.80 -19.17 -15.30
#